data_815e70e4725a97478feb6ec5953f823d
#
_entry.id   815e70e4725a97478feb6ec5953f823d
#
_cell.length_a   1.000
_cell.length_b   1.000
_cell.length_c   1.000
_cell.angle_alpha   90.00
_cell.angle_beta   90.00
_cell.angle_gamma   90.00
#
_symmetry.space_group_name_H-M   'P 1'
#
loop_
_entity.id
_entity.type
_entity.pdbx_description
1 polymer ?
#
loop_
_entity_poly.entity_id
_entity_poly.type
_entity_poly.pdbx_seq_one_letter_code
_entity_poly.pdbx_strand_id
1 'polypeptide(L)'
;NLFRKYGIEIVDADKVAKEVSEKKESIEKISNIFGKDILDSDGKIVREKLREKAFKNRELLQELNKIIHPQVMEYFKRKKEENSKDEILIFDIPLLYETKMEYLCDKIIVVGVDVQKQIRRVVARDGSSEELAKKIIFNQMPLDEKIKKADIVIMNDGTLDELEAKVMKIYRELKER
;
A
#
# COMPACT_ATOMS: atom_id res chain seq x y z
N ASN A 1 5.11 -8.25 7.06
CA ASN A 1 5.73 -9.59 6.89
C ASN A 1 5.74 -10.44 8.18
N LEU A 2 5.84 -9.88 9.40
CA LEU A 2 5.89 -10.66 10.64
C LEU A 2 4.60 -11.46 10.89
N PHE A 3 3.43 -10.91 10.59
CA PHE A 3 2.16 -11.63 10.71
C PHE A 3 2.10 -12.92 9.87
N ARG A 4 2.82 -13.00 8.74
CA ARG A 4 2.92 -14.23 7.92
C ARG A 4 3.54 -15.40 8.69
N LYS A 5 4.40 -15.15 9.67
CA LYS A 5 4.97 -16.20 10.52
C LYS A 5 3.90 -16.96 11.31
N TYR A 6 2.73 -16.34 11.49
CA TYR A 6 1.58 -16.92 12.20
C TYR A 6 0.51 -17.50 11.26
N GLY A 7 0.84 -17.68 9.97
CA GLY A 7 -0.06 -18.26 8.98
C GLY A 7 -1.15 -17.31 8.46
N ILE A 8 -1.06 -16.00 8.77
CA ILE A 8 -2.04 -15.01 8.32
C ILE A 8 -1.83 -14.68 6.85
N GLU A 9 -2.90 -14.71 6.06
CA GLU A 9 -2.91 -14.20 4.69
C GLU A 9 -2.76 -12.66 4.73
N ILE A 10 -1.84 -12.14 3.91
CA ILE A 10 -1.65 -10.69 3.74
C ILE A 10 -1.84 -10.34 2.29
N VAL A 11 -2.84 -9.52 2.02
CA VAL A 11 -3.13 -8.95 0.71
C VAL A 11 -2.47 -7.57 0.63
N ASP A 12 -1.52 -7.45 -0.27
CA ASP A 12 -0.68 -6.26 -0.48
C ASP A 12 -1.26 -5.42 -1.62
N ALA A 13 -1.68 -4.19 -1.32
CA ALA A 13 -2.33 -3.29 -2.28
C ALA A 13 -1.43 -2.94 -3.47
N ASP A 14 -0.12 -2.79 -3.26
CA ASP A 14 0.82 -2.48 -4.33
C ASP A 14 0.96 -3.65 -5.30
N LYS A 15 0.93 -4.90 -4.78
CA LYS A 15 0.92 -6.10 -5.62
C LYS A 15 -0.37 -6.24 -6.41
N VAL A 16 -1.52 -6.04 -5.76
CA VAL A 16 -2.82 -6.07 -6.42
C VAL A 16 -2.90 -5.00 -7.51
N ALA A 17 -2.48 -3.77 -7.24
CA ALA A 17 -2.43 -2.69 -8.23
C ALA A 17 -1.52 -3.06 -9.42
N LYS A 18 -0.40 -3.75 -9.12
CA LYS A 18 0.48 -4.28 -10.15
C LYS A 18 -0.24 -5.28 -11.06
N GLU A 19 -0.84 -6.31 -10.48
CA GLU A 19 -1.56 -7.35 -11.21
C GLU A 19 -2.72 -6.77 -12.03
N VAL A 20 -3.46 -5.83 -11.46
CA VAL A 20 -4.54 -5.11 -12.14
C VAL A 20 -4.02 -4.33 -13.34
N SER A 21 -2.89 -3.63 -13.21
CA SER A 21 -2.30 -2.85 -14.31
C SER A 21 -1.77 -3.71 -15.47
N GLU A 22 -1.47 -4.98 -15.21
CA GLU A 22 -0.97 -5.95 -16.19
C GLU A 22 -2.09 -6.69 -16.94
N LYS A 23 -3.37 -6.49 -16.57
CA LYS A 23 -4.50 -7.04 -17.31
C LYS A 23 -4.61 -6.39 -18.69
N LYS A 24 -4.93 -7.17 -19.72
CA LYS A 24 -5.05 -6.70 -21.12
C LYS A 24 -5.93 -5.45 -21.25
N GLU A 25 -7.10 -5.46 -20.60
CA GLU A 25 -8.02 -4.32 -20.59
C GLU A 25 -7.42 -3.06 -19.95
N SER A 26 -6.66 -3.22 -18.84
CA SER A 26 -6.00 -2.11 -18.18
C SER A 26 -4.86 -1.56 -19.03
N ILE A 27 -4.05 -2.42 -19.63
CA ILE A 27 -2.96 -2.03 -20.55
C ILE A 27 -3.51 -1.19 -21.70
N GLU A 28 -4.62 -1.64 -22.31
CA GLU A 28 -5.27 -0.93 -23.42
C GLU A 28 -5.74 0.47 -22.98
N LYS A 29 -6.47 0.57 -21.86
CA LYS A 29 -6.94 1.85 -21.32
C LYS A 29 -5.78 2.78 -20.95
N ILE A 30 -4.75 2.25 -20.28
CA ILE A 30 -3.59 3.04 -19.86
C ILE A 30 -2.79 3.51 -21.07
N SER A 31 -2.55 2.65 -22.07
CA SER A 31 -1.79 3.03 -23.26
C SER A 31 -2.51 4.04 -24.15
N ASN A 32 -3.86 4.04 -24.15
CA ASN A 32 -4.64 5.06 -24.84
C ASN A 32 -4.48 6.46 -24.23
N ILE A 33 -4.27 6.54 -22.90
CA ILE A 33 -4.11 7.80 -22.17
C ILE A 33 -2.65 8.26 -22.17
N PHE A 34 -1.72 7.34 -21.92
CA PHE A 34 -0.30 7.66 -21.73
C PHE A 34 0.52 7.61 -23.03
N GLY A 35 -0.05 7.03 -24.11
CA GLY A 35 0.65 6.76 -25.34
C GLY A 35 1.28 5.36 -25.39
N LYS A 36 1.47 4.84 -26.60
CA LYS A 36 2.02 3.48 -26.80
C LYS A 36 3.52 3.34 -26.47
N ASP A 37 4.22 4.45 -26.33
CA ASP A 37 5.65 4.48 -25.97
C ASP A 37 5.94 4.00 -24.54
N ILE A 38 4.90 3.87 -23.70
CA ILE A 38 5.01 3.20 -22.38
C ILE A 38 5.03 1.67 -22.47
N LEU A 39 4.81 1.10 -23.65
CA LEU A 39 4.83 -0.35 -23.85
C LEU A 39 6.22 -0.82 -24.31
N ASP A 40 6.56 -2.07 -23.98
CA ASP A 40 7.69 -2.79 -24.56
C ASP A 40 7.30 -3.50 -25.86
N SER A 41 8.25 -4.25 -26.43
CA SER A 41 8.05 -5.05 -27.66
C SER A 41 6.97 -6.12 -27.52
N ASP A 42 6.71 -6.59 -26.30
CA ASP A 42 5.72 -7.63 -25.99
C ASP A 42 4.34 -7.02 -25.65
N GLY A 43 4.20 -5.70 -25.72
CA GLY A 43 2.97 -4.99 -25.40
C GLY A 43 2.70 -4.86 -23.88
N LYS A 44 3.70 -5.06 -23.03
CA LYS A 44 3.61 -4.89 -21.58
C LYS A 44 3.99 -3.48 -21.16
N ILE A 45 3.41 -2.99 -20.07
CA ILE A 45 3.73 -1.67 -19.54
C ILE A 45 5.15 -1.63 -18.94
N VAL A 46 5.98 -0.74 -19.46
CA VAL A 46 7.28 -0.36 -18.88
C VAL A 46 7.02 0.60 -17.73
N ARG A 47 7.09 0.11 -16.50
CA ARG A 47 6.68 0.82 -15.27
C ARG A 47 7.41 2.14 -15.05
N GLU A 48 8.70 2.17 -15.37
CA GLU A 48 9.49 3.38 -15.22
C GLU A 48 8.96 4.51 -16.09
N LYS A 49 8.64 4.21 -17.36
CA LYS A 49 8.07 5.19 -18.30
C LYS A 49 6.68 5.67 -17.85
N LEU A 50 5.82 4.72 -17.40
CA LEU A 50 4.50 5.06 -16.87
C LEU A 50 4.62 5.96 -15.64
N ARG A 51 5.49 5.57 -14.69
CA ARG A 51 5.76 6.33 -13.47
C ARG A 51 6.26 7.73 -13.78
N GLU A 52 7.24 7.87 -14.67
CA GLU A 52 7.81 9.14 -15.06
C GLU A 52 6.74 10.10 -15.63
N LYS A 53 5.88 9.59 -16.54
CA LYS A 53 4.80 10.39 -17.11
C LYS A 53 3.74 10.76 -16.08
N ALA A 54 3.34 9.82 -15.22
CA ALA A 54 2.34 10.05 -14.18
C ALA A 54 2.82 11.09 -13.15
N PHE A 55 4.09 11.03 -12.73
CA PHE A 55 4.63 12.01 -11.77
C PHE A 55 4.79 13.42 -12.35
N LYS A 56 5.03 13.54 -13.65
CA LYS A 56 5.15 14.85 -14.31
C LYS A 56 3.82 15.52 -14.57
N ASN A 57 2.72 14.78 -14.59
CA ASN A 57 1.41 15.29 -14.92
C ASN A 57 0.33 14.76 -13.95
N ARG A 58 -0.20 15.67 -13.12
CA ARG A 58 -1.22 15.34 -12.11
C ARG A 58 -2.52 14.81 -12.73
N GLU A 59 -2.90 15.29 -13.89
CA GLU A 59 -4.12 14.85 -14.59
C GLU A 59 -3.96 13.39 -15.06
N LEU A 60 -2.80 13.07 -15.66
CA LEU A 60 -2.49 11.69 -16.06
C LEU A 60 -2.47 10.74 -14.86
N LEU A 61 -1.93 11.18 -13.72
CA LEU A 61 -1.95 10.39 -12.49
C LEU A 61 -3.40 10.13 -12.01
N GLN A 62 -4.27 11.13 -12.12
CA GLN A 62 -5.68 10.96 -11.75
C GLN A 62 -6.39 9.98 -12.71
N GLU A 63 -6.14 10.05 -14.01
CA GLU A 63 -6.72 9.11 -14.98
C GLU A 63 -6.20 7.67 -14.74
N LEU A 64 -4.92 7.50 -14.45
CA LEU A 64 -4.38 6.19 -14.04
C LEU A 64 -5.11 5.64 -12.82
N ASN A 65 -5.29 6.48 -11.80
CA ASN A 65 -5.98 6.08 -10.58
C ASN A 65 -7.44 5.71 -10.84
N LYS A 66 -8.15 6.39 -11.74
CA LYS A 66 -9.52 6.02 -12.13
C LYS A 66 -9.62 4.63 -12.78
N ILE A 67 -8.55 4.17 -13.45
CA ILE A 67 -8.50 2.83 -14.05
C ILE A 67 -8.18 1.77 -12.99
N ILE A 68 -7.22 2.05 -12.11
CA ILE A 68 -6.64 1.06 -11.19
C ILE A 68 -7.46 0.94 -9.90
N HIS A 69 -7.83 2.04 -9.25
CA HIS A 69 -8.48 2.01 -7.93
C HIS A 69 -9.76 1.19 -7.88
N PRO A 70 -10.72 1.31 -8.84
CA PRO A 70 -11.95 0.52 -8.77
C PRO A 70 -11.69 -0.99 -8.79
N GLN A 71 -10.73 -1.44 -9.59
CA GLN A 71 -10.39 -2.86 -9.70
C GLN A 71 -9.65 -3.37 -8.44
N VAL A 72 -8.80 -2.53 -7.83
CA VAL A 72 -8.15 -2.84 -6.56
C VAL A 72 -9.20 -2.95 -5.46
N MET A 73 -10.12 -1.99 -5.37
CA MET A 73 -11.21 -2.02 -4.38
C MET A 73 -12.09 -3.26 -4.52
N GLU A 74 -12.44 -3.63 -5.76
CA GLU A 74 -13.22 -4.84 -6.03
C GLU A 74 -12.48 -6.11 -5.62
N TYR A 75 -11.17 -6.17 -5.86
CA TYR A 75 -10.34 -7.28 -5.41
C TYR A 75 -10.38 -7.44 -3.88
N PHE A 76 -10.23 -6.34 -3.13
CA PHE A 76 -10.26 -6.34 -1.67
C PHE A 76 -11.63 -6.73 -1.13
N LYS A 77 -12.72 -6.21 -1.73
CA LYS A 77 -14.09 -6.58 -1.35
C LYS A 77 -14.32 -8.09 -1.49
N ARG A 78 -13.97 -8.63 -2.66
CA ARG A 78 -14.09 -10.07 -2.92
C ARG A 78 -13.26 -10.88 -1.93
N LYS A 79 -12.01 -10.47 -1.65
CA LYS A 79 -11.15 -11.14 -0.67
C LYS A 79 -11.75 -11.11 0.74
N LYS A 80 -12.39 -10.01 1.13
CA LYS A 80 -13.10 -9.92 2.41
C LYS A 80 -14.31 -10.86 2.45
N GLU A 81 -15.07 -10.96 1.35
CA GLU A 81 -16.25 -11.84 1.26
C GLU A 81 -15.88 -13.32 1.24
N GLU A 82 -14.76 -13.69 0.60
CA GLU A 82 -14.23 -15.05 0.56
C GLU A 82 -13.62 -15.50 1.90
N ASN A 83 -13.24 -14.56 2.77
CA ASN A 83 -12.61 -14.86 4.04
C ASN A 83 -13.65 -15.41 5.04
N SER A 84 -13.26 -16.48 5.76
CA SER A 84 -14.09 -17.00 6.87
C SER A 84 -14.16 -15.99 8.01
N LYS A 85 -15.31 -15.90 8.69
CA LYS A 85 -15.51 -14.95 9.80
C LYS A 85 -14.55 -15.19 10.98
N ASP A 86 -14.01 -16.39 11.09
CA ASP A 86 -13.11 -16.80 12.17
C ASP A 86 -11.63 -16.68 11.79
N GLU A 87 -11.32 -16.25 10.56
CA GLU A 87 -9.96 -16.11 10.08
C GLU A 87 -9.51 -14.65 10.02
N ILE A 88 -8.27 -14.42 10.45
CA ILE A 88 -7.65 -13.10 10.34
C ILE A 88 -7.09 -12.95 8.92
N LEU A 89 -7.57 -11.93 8.20
CA LEU A 89 -7.05 -11.49 6.91
C LEU A 89 -6.47 -10.07 7.07
N ILE A 90 -5.24 -9.86 6.63
CA ILE A 90 -4.62 -8.54 6.71
C ILE A 90 -4.55 -7.91 5.32
N PHE A 91 -5.07 -6.70 5.22
CA PHE A 91 -4.89 -5.82 4.07
C PHE A 91 -3.73 -4.84 4.34
N ASP A 92 -2.65 -4.96 3.56
CA ASP A 92 -1.51 -4.03 3.61
C ASP A 92 -1.76 -2.90 2.60
N ILE A 93 -2.30 -1.78 3.09
CA ILE A 93 -2.70 -0.62 2.28
C ILE A 93 -1.99 0.62 2.83
N PRO A 94 -0.83 1.02 2.29
CA PRO A 94 -0.05 2.17 2.78
C PRO A 94 -0.81 3.49 2.78
N LEU A 95 -1.74 3.67 1.83
CA LEU A 95 -2.55 4.87 1.65
C LEU A 95 -4.03 4.65 2.03
N LEU A 96 -4.30 3.82 3.05
CA LEU A 96 -5.64 3.43 3.48
C LEU A 96 -6.57 4.63 3.69
N TYR A 97 -6.12 5.62 4.45
CA TYR A 97 -6.90 6.82 4.78
C TYR A 97 -7.03 7.78 3.61
N GLU A 98 -5.95 7.97 2.85
CA GLU A 98 -5.92 8.83 1.67
C GLU A 98 -6.86 8.33 0.57
N THR A 99 -7.00 7.01 0.44
CA THR A 99 -7.90 6.37 -0.54
C THR A 99 -9.30 6.07 0.02
N LYS A 100 -9.55 6.39 1.30
CA LYS A 100 -10.83 6.18 2.00
C LYS A 100 -11.30 4.73 1.97
N MET A 101 -10.36 3.80 2.18
CA MET A 101 -10.63 2.36 2.14
C MET A 101 -10.84 1.76 3.55
N GLU A 102 -10.97 2.57 4.60
CA GLU A 102 -11.13 2.15 5.99
C GLU A 102 -12.34 1.23 6.20
N TYR A 103 -13.40 1.44 5.41
CA TYR A 103 -14.63 0.64 5.49
C TYR A 103 -14.46 -0.84 5.14
N LEU A 104 -13.34 -1.21 4.51
CA LEU A 104 -13.00 -2.60 4.22
C LEU A 104 -12.49 -3.35 5.46
N CYS A 105 -12.05 -2.63 6.48
CA CYS A 105 -11.37 -3.18 7.65
C CYS A 105 -12.28 -3.16 8.87
N ASP A 106 -12.25 -4.23 9.66
CA ASP A 106 -12.94 -4.31 10.95
C ASP A 106 -12.07 -3.72 12.07
N LYS A 107 -10.74 -3.73 11.87
CA LYS A 107 -9.71 -3.13 12.72
C LYS A 107 -8.60 -2.55 11.88
N ILE A 108 -8.06 -1.43 12.31
CA ILE A 108 -6.95 -0.74 11.62
C ILE A 108 -5.72 -0.72 12.52
N ILE A 109 -4.62 -1.25 12.00
CA ILE A 109 -3.31 -1.21 12.65
C ILE A 109 -2.45 -0.17 11.93
N VAL A 110 -2.00 0.87 12.63
CA VAL A 110 -1.03 1.82 12.11
C VAL A 110 0.36 1.45 12.60
N VAL A 111 1.30 1.27 11.67
CA VAL A 111 2.71 1.08 12.00
C VAL A 111 3.42 2.41 11.81
N GLY A 112 3.80 3.02 12.93
CA GLY A 112 4.51 4.30 12.97
C GLY A 112 6.01 4.15 13.20
N VAL A 113 6.74 5.18 12.85
CA VAL A 113 8.17 5.32 13.14
C VAL A 113 8.49 6.81 13.24
N ASP A 114 9.48 7.18 14.04
CA ASP A 114 10.00 8.54 14.06
C ASP A 114 10.30 9.08 12.65
N VAL A 115 9.92 10.33 12.39
CA VAL A 115 10.00 10.93 11.05
C VAL A 115 11.43 10.95 10.51
N GLN A 116 12.44 11.17 11.34
CA GLN A 116 13.83 11.17 10.91
C GLN A 116 14.31 9.77 10.55
N LYS A 117 13.87 8.74 11.30
CA LYS A 117 14.11 7.34 10.94
C LYS A 117 13.38 6.96 9.66
N GLN A 118 12.14 7.46 9.46
CA GLN A 118 11.38 7.22 8.23
C GLN A 118 12.11 7.78 7.01
N ILE A 119 12.58 9.03 7.07
CA ILE A 119 13.34 9.67 5.99
C ILE A 119 14.58 8.85 5.65
N ARG A 120 15.40 8.47 6.67
CA ARG A 120 16.61 7.67 6.46
C ARG A 120 16.31 6.33 5.81
N ARG A 121 15.21 5.65 6.21
CA ARG A 121 14.80 4.37 5.63
C ARG A 121 14.37 4.51 4.17
N VAL A 122 13.64 5.59 3.81
CA VAL A 122 13.24 5.87 2.43
C VAL A 122 14.46 6.15 1.57
N VAL A 123 15.38 7.01 2.03
CA VAL A 123 16.64 7.31 1.32
C VAL A 123 17.44 6.03 1.09
N ALA A 124 17.61 5.20 2.11
CA ALA A 124 18.40 3.96 2.00
C ALA A 124 17.75 2.91 1.09
N ARG A 125 16.41 2.81 1.10
CA ARG A 125 15.67 1.85 0.27
C ARG A 125 15.65 2.25 -1.21
N ASP A 126 15.40 3.52 -1.49
CA ASP A 126 15.09 4.02 -2.83
C ASP A 126 16.30 4.68 -3.51
N GLY A 127 17.42 4.86 -2.80
CA GLY A 127 18.58 5.60 -3.30
C GLY A 127 18.26 7.08 -3.61
N SER A 128 17.19 7.62 -3.03
CA SER A 128 16.69 8.96 -3.30
C SER A 128 17.37 10.03 -2.45
N SER A 129 17.24 11.30 -2.86
CA SER A 129 17.68 12.42 -2.00
C SER A 129 16.77 12.56 -0.78
N GLU A 130 17.31 13.15 0.30
CA GLU A 130 16.53 13.44 1.51
C GLU A 130 15.35 14.39 1.22
N GLU A 131 15.51 15.33 0.29
CA GLU A 131 14.44 16.24 -0.13
C GLU A 131 13.30 15.50 -0.81
N LEU A 132 13.62 14.52 -1.67
CA LEU A 132 12.60 13.69 -2.33
C LEU A 132 11.90 12.79 -1.32
N ALA A 133 12.65 12.20 -0.38
CA ALA A 133 12.07 11.40 0.70
C ALA A 133 11.10 12.23 1.55
N LYS A 134 11.46 13.45 1.93
CA LYS A 134 10.58 14.39 2.64
C LYS A 134 9.31 14.69 1.84
N LYS A 135 9.44 15.00 0.54
CA LYS A 135 8.26 15.24 -0.32
C LYS A 135 7.32 14.05 -0.36
N ILE A 136 7.84 12.84 -0.47
CA ILE A 136 7.03 11.60 -0.48
C ILE A 136 6.29 11.44 0.85
N ILE A 137 6.97 11.64 1.98
CA ILE A 137 6.39 11.47 3.32
C ILE A 137 5.34 12.54 3.61
N PHE A 138 5.64 13.83 3.34
CA PHE A 138 4.74 14.93 3.67
C PHE A 138 3.55 15.09 2.70
N ASN A 139 3.55 14.38 1.58
CA ASN A 139 2.38 14.28 0.69
C ASN A 139 1.34 13.27 1.19
N GLN A 140 1.66 12.49 2.22
CA GLN A 140 0.72 11.56 2.86
C GLN A 140 0.05 12.21 4.08
N MET A 141 -1.03 11.61 4.55
CA MET A 141 -1.62 12.00 5.84
C MET A 141 -0.57 11.94 6.95
N PRO A 142 -0.44 12.97 7.80
CA PRO A 142 0.49 12.96 8.91
C PRO A 142 0.31 11.74 9.83
N LEU A 143 1.43 11.19 10.33
CA LEU A 143 1.40 9.99 11.17
C LEU A 143 0.52 10.18 12.41
N ASP A 144 0.57 11.36 13.05
CA ASP A 144 -0.24 11.66 14.22
C ASP A 144 -1.74 11.60 13.94
N GLU A 145 -2.16 11.99 12.73
CA GLU A 145 -3.56 11.88 12.32
C GLU A 145 -3.94 10.43 12.04
N LYS A 146 -3.05 9.64 11.44
CA LYS A 146 -3.26 8.20 11.25
C LYS A 146 -3.37 7.48 12.59
N ILE A 147 -2.52 7.82 13.55
CA ILE A 147 -2.53 7.25 14.91
C ILE A 147 -3.86 7.52 15.63
N LYS A 148 -4.40 8.75 15.52
CA LYS A 148 -5.69 9.09 16.15
C LYS A 148 -6.88 8.31 15.60
N LYS A 149 -6.76 7.80 14.38
CA LYS A 149 -7.81 7.04 13.68
C LYS A 149 -7.64 5.54 13.79
N ALA A 150 -6.51 5.05 14.29
CA ALA A 150 -6.19 3.65 14.38
C ALA A 150 -6.80 2.98 15.59
N ASP A 151 -7.20 1.71 15.48
CA ASP A 151 -7.56 0.86 16.63
C ASP A 151 -6.34 0.39 17.40
N ILE A 152 -5.24 0.13 16.68
CA ILE A 152 -3.98 -0.38 17.25
C ILE A 152 -2.81 0.38 16.63
N VAL A 153 -1.83 0.74 17.46
CA VAL A 153 -0.62 1.43 17.00
C VAL A 153 0.63 0.61 17.36
N ILE A 154 1.49 0.41 16.37
CA ILE A 154 2.80 -0.23 16.53
C ILE A 154 3.88 0.81 16.21
N MET A 155 4.58 1.31 17.24
CA MET A 155 5.78 2.13 17.00
C MET A 155 6.98 1.24 16.72
N ASN A 156 7.55 1.37 15.50
CA ASN A 156 8.69 0.60 14.99
C ASN A 156 10.01 1.39 15.14
N ASP A 157 10.25 1.87 16.36
CA ASP A 157 11.44 2.67 16.71
C ASP A 157 12.56 1.85 17.32
N GLY A 158 12.27 0.63 17.73
CA GLY A 158 13.20 -0.29 18.42
C GLY A 158 13.87 -1.30 17.48
N THR A 159 14.26 -2.41 18.07
CA THR A 159 14.87 -3.56 17.40
C THR A 159 13.81 -4.42 16.67
N LEU A 160 14.29 -5.36 15.84
CA LEU A 160 13.40 -6.32 15.18
C LEU A 160 12.73 -7.24 16.21
N ASP A 161 13.44 -7.66 17.25
CA ASP A 161 12.90 -8.54 18.30
C ASP A 161 11.78 -7.85 19.09
N GLU A 162 11.95 -6.58 19.42
CA GLU A 162 10.90 -5.77 20.05
C GLU A 162 9.66 -5.61 19.15
N LEU A 163 9.87 -5.41 17.85
CA LEU A 163 8.78 -5.34 16.90
C LEU A 163 8.05 -6.69 16.80
N GLU A 164 8.80 -7.80 16.76
CA GLU A 164 8.25 -9.15 16.72
C GLU A 164 7.43 -9.47 17.99
N ALA A 165 7.92 -9.08 19.17
CA ALA A 165 7.18 -9.23 20.42
C ALA A 165 5.85 -8.43 20.41
N LYS A 166 5.85 -7.19 19.90
CA LYS A 166 4.63 -6.38 19.74
C LYS A 166 3.64 -7.05 18.79
N VAL A 167 4.10 -7.53 17.63
CA VAL A 167 3.26 -8.22 16.64
C VAL A 167 2.68 -9.51 17.22
N MET A 168 3.46 -10.31 17.95
CA MET A 168 2.99 -11.52 18.61
C MET A 168 1.89 -11.23 19.63
N LYS A 169 2.04 -10.16 20.44
CA LYS A 169 1.02 -9.74 21.39
C LYS A 169 -0.29 -9.40 20.68
N ILE A 170 -0.23 -8.57 19.63
CA ILE A 170 -1.40 -8.18 18.84
C ILE A 170 -2.05 -9.40 18.20
N TYR A 171 -1.27 -10.33 17.64
CA TYR A 171 -1.81 -11.56 17.07
C TYR A 171 -2.65 -12.35 18.08
N ARG A 172 -2.15 -12.52 19.32
CA ARG A 172 -2.90 -13.20 20.39
C ARG A 172 -4.20 -12.47 20.71
N GLU A 173 -4.15 -11.15 20.89
CA GLU A 173 -5.33 -10.33 21.18
C GLU A 173 -6.41 -10.40 20.06
N LEU A 174 -5.99 -10.55 18.79
CA LEU A 174 -6.91 -10.71 17.65
C LEU A 174 -7.52 -12.12 17.60
N LYS A 175 -6.80 -13.14 18.10
CA LYS A 175 -7.27 -14.54 18.12
C LYS A 175 -8.20 -14.84 19.28
N GLU A 176 -8.14 -14.11 20.38
CA GLU A 176 -8.95 -14.32 21.60
C GLU A 176 -10.36 -13.68 21.47
N ARG A 177 -10.68 -13.06 20.35
CA ARG A 177 -11.98 -12.43 20.04
C ARG A 177 -12.78 -13.25 19.03
#